data_83fc17cdd29524047487da7cc28d38b4
#
_entry.id   83fc17cdd29524047487da7cc28d38b4
#
_cell.length_a   1.000
_cell.length_b   1.000
_cell.length_c   1.000
_cell.angle_alpha   90.00
_cell.angle_beta   90.00
_cell.angle_gamma   90.00
#
_symmetry.space_group_name_H-M   'P 1'
#
loop_
_entity.id
_entity.type
_entity.pdbx_description
1 polymer ?
#
loop_
_entity_poly.entity_id
_entity_poly.type
_entity_poly.pdbx_seq_one_letter_code
_entity_poly.pdbx_strand_id
1 'polypeptide(L)'
;KTKRWWVLSMQMLLGAAFAGVAFTINTSFWLQGTICFFWLLAISSATHDVGADGFYMLGLESHEQAFFVGIRSTFYRISMVVGKGGLVALAGLLQEYMKVQLSWSLVFYGLSALFIGLSLYHKCILPKPITDVEHTQLSVSTLFKEFLDTFVSFFRKKEVFVAIDRKSVV
;
A
#
# COMPACT_ATOMS: atom_id res chain seq x y z
N LYS A 1 18.52 -2.00 4.34
CA LYS A 1 17.79 -1.04 3.50
C LYS A 1 16.96 -0.11 4.38
N THR A 2 16.85 1.16 4.02
CA THR A 2 16.15 2.21 4.79
C THR A 2 14.62 2.11 4.60
N LYS A 3 13.83 2.65 5.54
CA LYS A 3 12.36 2.73 5.41
C LYS A 3 11.95 3.57 4.20
N ARG A 4 12.67 4.68 3.96
CA ARG A 4 12.51 5.50 2.74
C ARG A 4 12.67 4.67 1.46
N TRP A 5 13.68 3.79 1.42
CA TRP A 5 13.88 2.89 0.27
C TRP A 5 12.69 1.96 0.05
N TRP A 6 12.12 1.41 1.13
CA TRP A 6 10.94 0.54 1.06
C TRP A 6 9.73 1.28 0.49
N VAL A 7 9.44 2.48 0.97
CA VAL A 7 8.33 3.31 0.47
C VAL A 7 8.45 3.52 -1.04
N LEU A 8 9.62 4.00 -1.50
CA LEU A 8 9.84 4.29 -2.92
C LEU A 8 9.78 3.04 -3.80
N SER A 9 10.40 1.96 -3.35
CA SER A 9 10.44 0.70 -4.11
C SER A 9 9.06 0.07 -4.23
N MET A 10 8.26 0.10 -3.16
CA MET A 10 6.90 -0.44 -3.19
C MET A 10 5.96 0.41 -4.05
N GLN A 11 6.10 1.73 -4.07
CA GLN A 11 5.35 2.59 -5.00
C GLN A 11 5.67 2.27 -6.46
N MET A 12 6.95 2.08 -6.79
CA MET A 12 7.35 1.68 -8.13
C MET A 12 6.79 0.30 -8.50
N LEU A 13 6.83 -0.65 -7.56
CA LEU A 13 6.29 -1.99 -7.75
C LEU A 13 4.76 -1.97 -7.92
N LEU A 14 4.04 -1.12 -7.17
CA LEU A 14 2.60 -0.90 -7.34
C LEU A 14 2.29 -0.36 -8.75
N GLY A 15 3.05 0.64 -9.21
CA GLY A 15 2.91 1.16 -10.57
C GLY A 15 3.14 0.09 -11.64
N ALA A 16 4.20 -0.71 -11.50
CA ALA A 16 4.49 -1.82 -12.41
C ALA A 16 3.39 -2.91 -12.39
N ALA A 17 2.85 -3.23 -11.20
CA ALA A 17 1.78 -4.21 -11.07
C ALA A 17 0.46 -3.72 -11.68
N PHE A 18 0.11 -2.44 -11.55
CA PHE A 18 -1.03 -1.85 -12.27
C PHE A 18 -0.85 -1.91 -13.79
N ALA A 19 0.36 -1.63 -14.30
CA ALA A 19 0.65 -1.80 -15.73
C ALA A 19 0.49 -3.27 -16.16
N GLY A 20 0.92 -4.21 -15.32
CA GLY A 20 0.73 -5.64 -15.55
C GLY A 20 -0.74 -6.04 -15.63
N VAL A 21 -1.61 -5.54 -14.74
CA VAL A 21 -3.06 -5.73 -14.82
C VAL A 21 -3.58 -5.18 -16.15
N ALA A 22 -3.24 -3.92 -16.48
CA ALA A 22 -3.68 -3.27 -17.70
C ALA A 22 -3.31 -4.03 -18.96
N PHE A 23 -2.12 -4.62 -19.00
CA PHE A 23 -1.63 -5.43 -20.09
C PHE A 23 -2.37 -6.76 -20.18
N THR A 24 -2.53 -7.46 -19.07
CA THR A 24 -3.07 -8.83 -19.04
C THR A 24 -4.56 -8.89 -19.37
N ILE A 25 -5.35 -7.84 -19.07
CA ILE A 25 -6.79 -7.77 -19.38
C ILE A 25 -7.09 -8.04 -20.85
N ASN A 26 -6.18 -7.67 -21.76
CA ASN A 26 -6.37 -7.82 -23.21
C ASN A 26 -5.77 -9.12 -23.78
N THR A 27 -5.30 -10.04 -22.94
CA THR A 27 -4.69 -11.29 -23.37
C THR A 27 -5.64 -12.49 -23.23
N SER A 28 -5.32 -13.60 -23.85
CA SER A 28 -6.09 -14.87 -23.73
C SER A 28 -6.08 -15.46 -22.32
N PHE A 29 -5.06 -15.16 -21.51
CA PHE A 29 -4.92 -15.57 -20.11
C PHE A 29 -5.27 -14.45 -19.12
N TRP A 30 -6.17 -13.57 -19.51
CA TRP A 30 -6.53 -12.37 -18.73
C TRP A 30 -6.88 -12.65 -17.27
N LEU A 31 -7.60 -13.73 -16.98
CA LEU A 31 -8.04 -14.05 -15.63
C LEU A 31 -6.85 -14.40 -14.71
N GLN A 32 -6.01 -15.35 -15.16
CA GLN A 32 -4.84 -15.80 -14.39
C GLN A 32 -3.85 -14.65 -14.18
N GLY A 33 -3.56 -13.90 -15.25
CA GLY A 33 -2.64 -12.76 -15.19
C GLY A 33 -3.14 -11.66 -14.27
N THR A 34 -4.41 -11.29 -14.39
CA THR A 34 -5.02 -10.27 -13.53
C THR A 34 -5.00 -10.68 -12.06
N ILE A 35 -5.35 -11.91 -11.73
CA ILE A 35 -5.30 -12.41 -10.35
C ILE A 35 -3.86 -12.39 -9.82
N CYS A 36 -2.88 -12.82 -10.61
CA CYS A 36 -1.48 -12.79 -10.22
C CYS A 36 -1.00 -11.37 -9.88
N PHE A 37 -1.32 -10.40 -10.73
CA PHE A 37 -0.96 -9.00 -10.46
C PHE A 37 -1.75 -8.39 -9.30
N PHE A 38 -2.99 -8.78 -9.05
CA PHE A 38 -3.73 -8.35 -7.86
C PHE A 38 -3.12 -8.89 -6.56
N TRP A 39 -2.61 -10.12 -6.56
CA TRP A 39 -1.82 -10.63 -5.44
C TRP A 39 -0.56 -9.79 -5.22
N LEU A 40 0.16 -9.48 -6.30
CA LEU A 40 1.34 -8.62 -6.22
C LEU A 40 0.98 -7.22 -5.70
N LEU A 41 -0.12 -6.62 -6.16
CA LEU A 41 -0.64 -5.35 -5.66
C LEU A 41 -0.96 -5.41 -4.17
N ALA A 42 -1.64 -6.46 -3.71
CA ALA A 42 -2.01 -6.62 -2.30
C ALA A 42 -0.77 -6.70 -1.40
N ILE A 43 0.21 -7.54 -1.76
CA ILE A 43 1.46 -7.69 -0.99
C ILE A 43 2.27 -6.38 -1.01
N SER A 44 2.39 -5.75 -2.18
CA SER A 44 3.14 -4.49 -2.32
C SER A 44 2.48 -3.35 -1.55
N SER A 45 1.15 -3.25 -1.57
CA SER A 45 0.39 -2.26 -0.82
C SER A 45 0.56 -2.44 0.68
N ALA A 46 0.40 -3.66 1.19
CA ALA A 46 0.60 -3.94 2.61
C ALA A 46 2.04 -3.62 3.06
N THR A 47 3.03 -3.97 2.25
CA THR A 47 4.45 -3.66 2.54
C THR A 47 4.72 -2.16 2.48
N HIS A 48 4.12 -1.45 1.51
CA HIS A 48 4.20 0.00 1.42
C HIS A 48 3.63 0.68 2.67
N ASP A 49 2.47 0.25 3.15
CA ASP A 49 1.81 0.83 4.32
C ASP A 49 2.67 0.66 5.57
N VAL A 50 3.22 -0.54 5.81
CA VAL A 50 4.16 -0.78 6.92
C VAL A 50 5.41 0.10 6.80
N GLY A 51 5.96 0.22 5.59
CA GLY A 51 7.12 1.09 5.32
C GLY A 51 6.81 2.56 5.56
N ALA A 52 5.66 3.03 5.11
CA ALA A 52 5.19 4.40 5.27
C ALA A 52 4.91 4.74 6.74
N ASP A 53 4.26 3.84 7.49
CA ASP A 53 4.00 4.01 8.91
C ASP A 53 5.30 4.07 9.72
N GLY A 54 6.24 3.19 9.42
CA GLY A 54 7.56 3.23 10.06
C GLY A 54 8.36 4.48 9.70
N PHE A 55 8.23 5.01 8.49
CA PHE A 55 8.86 6.27 8.07
C PHE A 55 8.22 7.47 8.75
N TYR A 56 6.89 7.51 8.83
CA TYR A 56 6.11 8.52 9.51
C TYR A 56 6.50 8.65 11.01
N MET A 57 6.67 7.51 11.70
CA MET A 57 7.10 7.51 13.11
C MET A 57 8.52 8.04 13.33
N LEU A 58 9.41 7.97 12.32
CA LEU A 58 10.75 8.54 12.39
C LEU A 58 10.79 10.04 12.09
N GLY A 59 9.83 10.54 11.32
CA GLY A 59 9.84 11.90 10.80
C GLY A 59 9.09 12.91 11.65
N LEU A 60 8.22 12.48 12.58
CA LEU A 60 7.32 13.35 13.34
C LEU A 60 7.45 13.14 14.85
N GLU A 61 7.34 14.23 15.60
CA GLU A 61 7.23 14.19 17.07
C GLU A 61 5.89 13.62 17.53
N SER A 62 5.82 13.09 18.75
CA SER A 62 4.63 12.37 19.26
C SER A 62 3.34 13.21 19.20
N HIS A 63 3.41 14.53 19.44
CA HIS A 63 2.24 15.41 19.36
C HIS A 63 1.80 15.67 17.92
N GLU A 64 2.74 15.77 16.98
CA GLU A 64 2.46 15.91 15.56
C GLU A 64 1.83 14.66 14.98
N GLN A 65 2.28 13.46 15.43
CA GLN A 65 1.72 12.20 15.01
C GLN A 65 0.21 12.13 15.27
N ALA A 66 -0.26 12.61 16.43
CA ALA A 66 -1.69 12.62 16.76
C ALA A 66 -2.50 13.51 15.80
N PHE A 67 -1.98 14.67 15.44
CA PHE A 67 -2.63 15.58 14.48
C PHE A 67 -2.69 14.96 13.07
N PHE A 68 -1.58 14.43 12.59
CA PHE A 68 -1.51 13.87 11.24
C PHE A 68 -2.28 12.56 11.07
N VAL A 69 -2.54 11.80 12.14
CA VAL A 69 -3.44 10.62 12.09
C VAL A 69 -4.84 11.01 11.63
N GLY A 70 -5.37 12.15 12.12
CA GLY A 70 -6.67 12.67 11.67
C GLY A 70 -6.68 13.02 10.18
N ILE A 71 -5.66 13.73 9.71
CA ILE A 71 -5.48 14.10 8.30
C ILE A 71 -5.40 12.82 7.43
N ARG A 72 -4.57 11.86 7.81
CA ARG A 72 -4.42 10.58 7.11
C ARG A 72 -5.75 9.84 7.00
N SER A 73 -6.54 9.79 8.07
CA SER A 73 -7.86 9.17 8.08
C SER A 73 -8.81 9.83 7.09
N THR A 74 -8.76 11.15 6.97
CA THR A 74 -9.57 11.90 6.00
C THR A 74 -9.17 11.58 4.56
N PHE A 75 -7.87 11.61 4.25
CA PHE A 75 -7.37 11.25 2.92
C PHE A 75 -7.67 9.79 2.57
N TYR A 76 -7.61 8.87 3.53
CA TYR A 76 -8.00 7.48 3.34
C TYR A 76 -9.47 7.36 2.89
N ARG A 77 -10.39 8.10 3.54
CA ARG A 77 -11.82 8.11 3.15
C ARG A 77 -12.03 8.68 1.75
N ILE A 78 -11.34 9.78 1.42
CA ILE A 78 -11.39 10.36 0.06
C ILE A 78 -10.89 9.36 -0.97
N SER A 79 -9.76 8.70 -0.71
CA SER A 79 -9.19 7.67 -1.60
C SER A 79 -10.14 6.49 -1.80
N MET A 80 -10.87 6.09 -0.76
CA MET A 80 -11.88 5.03 -0.85
C MET A 80 -13.04 5.42 -1.78
N VAL A 81 -13.52 6.66 -1.69
CA VAL A 81 -14.60 7.16 -2.57
C VAL A 81 -14.11 7.26 -4.01
N VAL A 82 -12.93 7.85 -4.21
CA VAL A 82 -12.33 7.98 -5.56
C VAL A 82 -12.01 6.61 -6.16
N GLY A 83 -11.42 5.70 -5.38
CA GLY A 83 -11.06 4.37 -5.85
C GLY A 83 -12.26 3.48 -6.17
N LYS A 84 -13.25 3.43 -5.28
CA LYS A 84 -14.42 2.56 -5.46
C LYS A 84 -15.50 3.16 -6.36
N GLY A 85 -15.65 4.48 -6.38
CA GLY A 85 -16.66 5.17 -7.18
C GLY A 85 -16.08 5.84 -8.42
N GLY A 86 -15.10 6.72 -8.24
CA GLY A 86 -14.55 7.54 -9.32
C GLY A 86 -13.90 6.73 -10.44
N LEU A 87 -13.08 5.73 -10.11
CA LEU A 87 -12.44 4.89 -11.14
C LEU A 87 -13.43 4.02 -11.89
N VAL A 88 -14.46 3.51 -11.19
CA VAL A 88 -15.53 2.73 -11.82
C VAL A 88 -16.37 3.62 -12.74
N ALA A 89 -16.72 4.83 -12.29
CA ALA A 89 -17.44 5.80 -13.11
C ALA A 89 -16.62 6.19 -14.35
N LEU A 90 -15.31 6.44 -14.20
CA LEU A 90 -14.42 6.74 -15.32
C LEU A 90 -14.36 5.57 -16.31
N ALA A 91 -14.22 4.33 -15.83
CA ALA A 91 -14.27 3.16 -16.71
C ALA A 91 -15.62 3.06 -17.44
N GLY A 92 -16.75 3.33 -16.74
CA GLY A 92 -18.08 3.35 -17.32
C GLY A 92 -18.24 4.40 -18.45
N LEU A 93 -17.76 5.62 -18.23
CA LEU A 93 -17.77 6.67 -19.25
C LEU A 93 -16.93 6.28 -20.48
N LEU A 94 -15.77 5.67 -20.27
CA LEU A 94 -14.92 5.21 -21.36
C LEU A 94 -15.58 4.08 -22.18
N GLN A 95 -16.43 3.26 -21.56
CA GLN A 95 -17.14 2.17 -22.23
C GLN A 95 -18.19 2.66 -23.25
N GLU A 96 -18.61 3.91 -23.20
CA GLU A 96 -19.47 4.51 -24.24
C GLU A 96 -18.73 4.65 -25.59
N TYR A 97 -17.40 4.75 -25.55
CA TYR A 97 -16.57 5.01 -26.72
C TYR A 97 -15.68 3.82 -27.13
N MET A 98 -15.49 2.85 -26.24
CA MET A 98 -14.59 1.73 -26.47
C MET A 98 -14.99 0.45 -25.76
N LYS A 99 -14.33 -0.67 -26.10
CA LYS A 99 -14.59 -1.98 -25.48
C LYS A 99 -14.26 -1.97 -23.97
N VAL A 100 -15.03 -2.72 -23.21
CA VAL A 100 -14.87 -2.86 -21.73
C VAL A 100 -13.43 -3.14 -21.31
N GLN A 101 -12.76 -4.07 -21.99
CA GLN A 101 -11.38 -4.44 -21.67
C GLN A 101 -10.42 -3.26 -21.85
N LEU A 102 -10.58 -2.49 -22.94
CA LEU A 102 -9.72 -1.34 -23.22
C LEU A 102 -9.97 -0.20 -22.21
N SER A 103 -11.23 0.03 -21.83
CA SER A 103 -11.60 1.03 -20.84
C SER A 103 -10.91 0.76 -19.50
N TRP A 104 -10.98 -0.46 -19.02
CA TRP A 104 -10.30 -0.85 -17.79
C TRP A 104 -8.77 -0.82 -17.91
N SER A 105 -8.22 -1.23 -19.05
CA SER A 105 -6.78 -1.10 -19.29
C SER A 105 -6.30 0.34 -19.16
N LEU A 106 -7.03 1.30 -19.75
CA LEU A 106 -6.68 2.72 -19.68
C LEU A 106 -6.73 3.24 -18.24
N VAL A 107 -7.74 2.85 -17.45
CA VAL A 107 -7.85 3.22 -16.05
C VAL A 107 -6.65 2.67 -15.26
N PHE A 108 -6.27 1.41 -15.46
CA PHE A 108 -5.11 0.82 -14.77
C PHE A 108 -3.77 1.40 -15.25
N TYR A 109 -3.62 1.74 -16.52
CA TYR A 109 -2.44 2.47 -16.99
C TYR A 109 -2.37 3.88 -16.38
N GLY A 110 -3.49 4.56 -16.21
CA GLY A 110 -3.57 5.84 -15.50
C GLY A 110 -3.11 5.72 -14.06
N LEU A 111 -3.56 4.68 -13.34
CA LEU A 111 -3.09 4.38 -11.98
C LEU A 111 -1.59 4.03 -11.96
N SER A 112 -1.12 3.25 -12.91
CA SER A 112 0.31 2.95 -13.05
C SER A 112 1.15 4.23 -13.18
N ALA A 113 0.76 5.11 -14.09
CA ALA A 113 1.44 6.40 -14.30
C ALA A 113 1.42 7.26 -13.03
N LEU A 114 0.28 7.29 -12.32
CA LEU A 114 0.15 8.00 -11.04
C LEU A 114 1.14 7.48 -10.00
N PHE A 115 1.20 6.15 -9.76
CA PHE A 115 2.08 5.57 -8.74
C PHE A 115 3.56 5.70 -9.10
N ILE A 116 3.93 5.57 -10.38
CA ILE A 116 5.30 5.82 -10.85
C ILE A 116 5.65 7.30 -10.68
N GLY A 117 4.75 8.21 -11.06
CA GLY A 117 4.93 9.64 -10.87
C GLY A 117 5.10 10.03 -9.40
N LEU A 118 4.26 9.47 -8.51
CA LEU A 118 4.39 9.66 -7.06
C LEU A 118 5.71 9.10 -6.52
N SER A 119 6.17 7.95 -7.01
CA SER A 119 7.47 7.40 -6.58
C SER A 119 8.63 8.33 -6.96
N LEU A 120 8.60 8.88 -8.18
CA LEU A 120 9.60 9.86 -8.62
C LEU A 120 9.53 11.16 -7.83
N TYR A 121 8.34 11.68 -7.60
CA TYR A 121 8.10 12.86 -6.77
C TYR A 121 8.62 12.65 -5.33
N HIS A 122 8.26 11.56 -4.68
CA HIS A 122 8.73 11.24 -3.34
C HIS A 122 10.23 11.02 -3.27
N LYS A 123 10.85 10.48 -4.33
CA LYS A 123 12.30 10.35 -4.41
C LYS A 123 13.02 11.70 -4.27
N CYS A 124 12.40 12.77 -4.80
CA CYS A 124 12.96 14.12 -4.74
C CYS A 124 12.65 14.84 -3.42
N ILE A 125 11.44 14.66 -2.87
CA ILE A 125 10.93 15.46 -1.75
C ILE A 125 11.08 14.78 -0.40
N LEU A 126 10.98 13.44 -0.32
CA LEU A 126 11.06 12.74 0.96
C LEU A 126 12.41 13.02 1.65
N PRO A 127 12.39 13.49 2.91
CA PRO A 127 13.61 13.74 3.67
C PRO A 127 14.40 12.43 3.88
N LYS A 128 15.68 12.57 4.22
CA LYS A 128 16.58 11.46 4.57
C LYS A 128 16.90 11.57 6.07
N PRO A 129 16.04 11.07 6.98
CA PRO A 129 16.31 11.15 8.40
C PRO A 129 17.59 10.40 8.74
N ILE A 130 18.44 10.99 9.59
CA ILE A 130 19.68 10.37 10.07
C ILE A 130 19.36 9.08 10.87
N THR A 131 18.18 9.03 11.47
CA THR A 131 17.67 7.89 12.24
C THR A 131 17.17 6.72 11.36
N ASP A 132 17.05 6.90 10.04
CA ASP A 132 16.68 5.83 9.10
C ASP A 132 17.88 4.96 8.76
N VAL A 133 18.36 4.23 9.78
CA VAL A 133 19.54 3.35 9.68
C VAL A 133 19.21 2.11 8.86
N GLU A 134 20.13 1.69 8.01
CA GLU A 134 20.03 0.40 7.31
C GLU A 134 20.03 -0.76 8.32
N HIS A 135 18.95 -1.49 8.38
CA HIS A 135 18.95 -2.77 9.07
C HIS A 135 19.76 -3.79 8.26
N THR A 136 20.74 -4.40 8.91
CA THR A 136 21.56 -5.49 8.35
C THR A 136 20.63 -6.61 7.89
N GLN A 137 20.99 -7.29 6.81
CA GLN A 137 20.15 -8.35 6.22
C GLN A 137 19.84 -9.42 7.27
N LEU A 138 18.61 -9.39 7.76
CA LEU A 138 18.08 -10.48 8.58
C LEU A 138 17.81 -11.68 7.65
N SER A 139 18.26 -12.86 8.03
CA SER A 139 17.90 -14.10 7.34
C SER A 139 16.37 -14.27 7.36
N VAL A 140 15.79 -14.83 6.30
CA VAL A 140 14.35 -15.10 6.23
C VAL A 140 13.87 -15.93 7.44
N SER A 141 14.69 -16.85 7.92
CA SER A 141 14.40 -17.66 9.12
C SER A 141 14.35 -16.81 10.38
N THR A 142 15.23 -15.81 10.51
CA THR A 142 15.25 -14.88 11.65
C THR A 142 14.02 -13.96 11.62
N LEU A 143 13.66 -13.45 10.45
CA LEU A 143 12.46 -12.63 10.28
C LEU A 143 11.19 -13.40 10.64
N PHE A 144 11.08 -14.65 10.20
CA PHE A 144 9.93 -15.49 10.53
C PHE A 144 9.84 -15.79 12.02
N LYS A 145 10.97 -16.06 12.66
CA LYS A 145 11.04 -16.26 14.11
C LYS A 145 10.66 -15.00 14.88
N GLU A 146 11.21 -13.85 14.52
CA GLU A 146 10.87 -12.57 15.15
C GLU A 146 9.39 -12.20 14.94
N PHE A 147 8.82 -12.51 13.77
CA PHE A 147 7.40 -12.35 13.51
C PHE A 147 6.55 -13.22 14.44
N LEU A 148 6.88 -14.52 14.56
CA LEU A 148 6.17 -15.42 15.47
C LEU A 148 6.29 -15.00 16.92
N ASP A 149 7.49 -14.61 17.36
CA ASP A 149 7.74 -14.15 18.72
C ASP A 149 6.94 -12.87 19.02
N THR A 150 6.89 -11.93 18.07
CA THR A 150 6.09 -10.71 18.17
C THR A 150 4.60 -11.01 18.23
N PHE A 151 4.13 -11.90 17.34
CA PHE A 151 2.74 -12.34 17.31
C PHE A 151 2.31 -13.01 18.62
N VAL A 152 3.08 -13.96 19.11
CA VAL A 152 2.83 -14.63 20.40
C VAL A 152 2.88 -13.63 21.56
N SER A 153 3.86 -12.72 21.56
CA SER A 153 3.98 -11.71 22.63
C SER A 153 2.81 -10.73 22.64
N PHE A 154 2.25 -10.39 21.47
CA PHE A 154 1.06 -9.56 21.36
C PHE A 154 -0.14 -10.19 22.07
N PHE A 155 -0.42 -11.48 21.77
CA PHE A 155 -1.53 -12.19 22.44
C PHE A 155 -1.29 -12.52 23.91
N ARG A 156 -0.04 -12.51 24.40
CA ARG A 156 0.28 -12.67 25.82
C ARG A 156 0.06 -11.41 26.66
N LYS A 157 -0.11 -10.24 26.04
CA LYS A 157 -0.39 -9.00 26.79
C LYS A 157 -1.81 -9.04 27.35
N LYS A 158 -1.94 -8.94 28.68
CA LYS A 158 -3.24 -8.92 29.38
C LYS A 158 -4.19 -7.85 28.85
N GLU A 159 -3.67 -6.74 28.40
CA GLU A 159 -4.42 -5.60 27.82
C GLU A 159 -5.15 -5.95 26.52
N VAL A 160 -4.62 -6.90 25.74
CA VAL A 160 -5.25 -7.36 24.50
C VAL A 160 -6.54 -8.13 24.81
N PHE A 161 -6.53 -8.99 25.81
CA PHE A 161 -7.73 -9.71 26.25
C PHE A 161 -8.79 -8.75 26.77
N VAL A 162 -8.40 -7.73 27.55
CA VAL A 162 -9.32 -6.68 28.05
C VAL A 162 -9.92 -5.86 26.90
N ALA A 163 -9.12 -5.58 25.86
CA ALA A 163 -9.59 -4.84 24.68
C ALA A 163 -10.58 -5.66 23.83
N ILE A 164 -10.38 -6.97 23.74
CA ILE A 164 -11.28 -7.90 23.03
C ILE A 164 -12.59 -8.07 23.81
N ASP A 165 -12.51 -8.23 25.13
CA ASP A 165 -13.66 -8.40 26.00
C ASP A 165 -14.56 -7.16 26.02
N ARG A 166 -13.99 -5.94 26.03
CA ARG A 166 -14.76 -4.68 25.93
C ARG A 166 -15.52 -4.52 24.62
N LYS A 167 -15.05 -5.08 23.50
CA LYS A 167 -15.77 -5.06 22.23
C LYS A 167 -16.90 -6.07 22.13
N SER A 168 -16.90 -7.10 22.98
CA SER A 168 -17.98 -8.11 23.01
C SER A 168 -19.18 -7.68 23.85
N VAL A 169 -19.12 -6.55 24.55
CA VAL A 169 -20.17 -6.05 25.46
C VAL A 169 -20.96 -4.84 24.90
N VAL A 170 -20.69 -4.45 23.62
CA VAL A 170 -21.43 -3.35 22.97
C VAL A 170 -22.34 -3.89 21.88
#